data_e60b864cee05a158d606405254f16a1d
#
_entry.id   e60b864cee05a158d606405254f16a1d
#
_cell.length_a   1.000
_cell.length_b   1.000
_cell.length_c   1.000
_cell.angle_alpha   90.00
_cell.angle_beta   90.00
_cell.angle_gamma   90.00
#
_symmetry.space_group_name_H-M   'P 1'
#
loop_
_entity.id
_entity.type
_entity.pdbx_description
1 polymer ?
#
loop_
_entity_poly.entity_id
_entity_poly.type
_entity_poly.pdbx_seq_one_letter_code
_entity_poly.pdbx_strand_id
1 'polypeptide(L)'
;MNRKILRAGAVALAFAAMPLLSIANETSAKDVGKKFDEAGTAIKDYSVEQRDEAVKSAKAALDDLDAKINRLAADIDAQWDKLDASARKKAYESMDRLRRERNDAAEWLGALKHSSKEAWGDVKNGFSKSYDTLASSFAKAKEEF
;
A
#
# COMPACT_ATOMS: atom_id res chain seq x y z
N MET A 1 1.90 -50.06 -53.83
CA MET A 1 2.99 -49.37 -53.13
C MET A 1 2.71 -47.87 -53.16
N ASN A 2 1.97 -47.35 -52.23
CA ASN A 2 1.73 -45.92 -52.13
C ASN A 2 2.05 -45.43 -50.70
N ARG A 3 3.18 -44.78 -50.59
CA ARG A 3 3.59 -44.08 -49.40
C ARG A 3 2.81 -42.75 -49.29
N LYS A 4 1.81 -42.68 -48.43
CA LYS A 4 1.18 -41.45 -48.10
C LYS A 4 1.98 -40.78 -46.96
N ILE A 5 2.63 -39.69 -47.30
CA ILE A 5 3.34 -38.82 -46.39
C ILE A 5 2.29 -38.00 -45.65
N LEU A 6 2.12 -38.27 -44.35
CA LEU A 6 1.35 -37.43 -43.48
C LEU A 6 2.18 -36.19 -43.17
N ARG A 7 1.75 -35.05 -43.70
CA ARG A 7 2.23 -33.75 -43.28
C ARG A 7 1.55 -33.41 -41.95
N ALA A 8 2.32 -33.42 -40.87
CA ALA A 8 1.92 -32.86 -39.63
C ALA A 8 1.86 -31.33 -39.76
N GLY A 9 0.64 -30.79 -39.74
CA GLY A 9 0.43 -29.37 -39.67
C GLY A 9 0.77 -28.89 -38.27
N ALA A 10 1.85 -28.14 -38.13
CA ALA A 10 2.13 -27.39 -36.92
C ALA A 10 1.14 -26.24 -36.85
N VAL A 11 0.17 -26.35 -35.96
CA VAL A 11 -0.66 -25.23 -35.57
C VAL A 11 0.20 -24.33 -34.64
N ALA A 12 0.80 -23.32 -35.22
CA ALA A 12 1.40 -22.26 -34.47
C ALA A 12 0.27 -21.47 -33.80
N LEU A 13 0.02 -21.74 -32.52
CA LEU A 13 -0.74 -20.83 -31.65
C LEU A 13 0.08 -19.56 -31.53
N ALA A 14 -0.26 -18.59 -32.35
CA ALA A 14 0.17 -17.23 -32.15
C ALA A 14 -0.47 -16.75 -30.85
N PHE A 15 0.30 -16.81 -29.76
CA PHE A 15 0.03 -16.00 -28.60
C PHE A 15 0.15 -14.55 -29.07
N ALA A 16 -0.98 -13.95 -29.38
CA ALA A 16 -1.07 -12.52 -29.46
C ALA A 16 -0.72 -11.99 -28.06
N ALA A 17 0.52 -11.58 -27.90
CA ALA A 17 0.92 -10.74 -26.81
C ALA A 17 0.05 -9.48 -26.93
N MET A 18 -1.04 -9.41 -26.17
CA MET A 18 -1.70 -8.16 -25.90
C MET A 18 -0.63 -7.30 -25.20
N PRO A 19 -0.28 -6.14 -25.74
CA PRO A 19 0.44 -5.19 -24.93
C PRO A 19 -0.50 -4.87 -23.78
N LEU A 20 -0.15 -5.36 -22.59
CA LEU A 20 -0.60 -4.74 -21.37
C LEU A 20 -0.29 -3.27 -21.57
N LEU A 21 -1.32 -2.49 -21.83
CA LEU A 21 -1.28 -1.07 -21.59
C LEU A 21 -0.94 -0.94 -20.11
N SER A 22 0.34 -1.01 -19.80
CA SER A 22 0.89 -0.40 -18.61
C SER A 22 0.41 1.03 -18.69
N ILE A 23 -0.66 1.32 -17.99
CA ILE A 23 -0.98 2.68 -17.66
C ILE A 23 0.24 3.12 -16.88
N ALA A 24 1.12 3.84 -17.56
CA ALA A 24 2.34 4.39 -17.01
C ALA A 24 1.97 5.44 -15.96
N ASN A 25 1.62 4.95 -14.80
CA ASN A 25 1.61 5.67 -13.54
C ASN A 25 2.02 4.70 -12.43
N GLU A 26 2.97 3.85 -12.77
CA GLU A 26 3.71 3.10 -11.78
C GLU A 26 4.64 4.08 -11.06
N THR A 27 4.03 4.83 -10.15
CA THR A 27 4.78 5.30 -9.02
C THR A 27 5.36 4.05 -8.40
N SER A 28 6.66 3.84 -8.53
CA SER A 28 7.29 2.62 -8.05
C SER A 28 6.99 2.45 -6.56
N ALA A 29 7.01 1.23 -6.03
CA ALA A 29 6.82 1.00 -4.59
C ALA A 29 7.79 1.85 -3.74
N LYS A 30 8.99 2.12 -4.27
CA LYS A 30 9.97 3.05 -3.66
C LYS A 30 9.48 4.49 -3.66
N ASP A 31 8.88 4.97 -4.74
CA ASP A 31 8.38 6.35 -4.83
C ASP A 31 7.16 6.54 -3.93
N VAL A 32 6.30 5.54 -3.82
CA VAL A 32 5.18 5.53 -2.87
C VAL A 32 5.71 5.58 -1.44
N GLY A 33 6.66 4.72 -1.09
CA GLY A 33 7.31 4.69 0.22
C GLY A 33 7.94 6.02 0.57
N LYS A 34 8.68 6.63 -0.36
CA LYS A 34 9.32 7.93 -0.17
C LYS A 34 8.32 9.05 0.12
N LYS A 35 7.23 9.12 -0.63
CA LYS A 35 6.18 10.14 -0.41
C LYS A 35 5.52 9.99 0.96
N PHE A 36 5.33 8.76 1.43
CA PHE A 36 4.79 8.51 2.75
C PHE A 36 5.78 8.81 3.86
N ASP A 37 7.07 8.51 3.67
CA ASP A 37 8.13 8.90 4.60
C ASP A 37 8.21 10.43 4.75
N GLU A 38 8.11 11.16 3.65
CA GLU A 38 8.07 12.63 3.65
C GLU A 38 6.84 13.15 4.40
N ALA A 39 5.66 12.56 4.21
CA ALA A 39 4.44 12.94 4.91
C ALA A 39 4.53 12.68 6.41
N GLY A 40 5.05 11.51 6.82
CA GLY A 40 5.27 11.17 8.22
C GLY A 40 6.29 12.09 8.90
N THR A 41 7.36 12.44 8.21
CA THR A 41 8.40 13.34 8.71
C THR A 41 7.91 14.79 8.83
N ALA A 42 7.08 15.27 7.90
CA ALA A 42 6.56 16.62 7.90
C ALA A 42 5.75 16.94 9.17
N ILE A 43 5.10 15.97 9.79
CA ILE A 43 4.35 16.16 11.04
C ILE A 43 5.26 16.62 12.20
N LYS A 44 6.52 16.19 12.21
CA LYS A 44 7.47 16.57 13.26
C LYS A 44 7.84 18.05 13.26
N ASP A 45 7.67 18.73 12.14
CA ASP A 45 8.02 20.15 11.97
C ASP A 45 6.97 21.10 12.53
N TYR A 46 5.76 20.60 12.83
CA TYR A 46 4.69 21.43 13.41
C TYR A 46 4.89 21.67 14.89
N SER A 47 4.70 22.92 15.31
CA SER A 47 4.61 23.30 16.73
C SER A 47 3.22 23.02 17.29
N VAL A 48 3.06 23.07 18.61
CA VAL A 48 1.75 22.90 19.27
C VAL A 48 0.76 23.99 18.87
N GLU A 49 1.23 25.19 18.58
CA GLU A 49 0.42 26.32 18.09
C GLU A 49 -0.15 26.01 16.68
N GLN A 50 0.50 25.13 15.92
CA GLN A 50 0.08 24.66 14.61
C GLN A 50 -0.66 23.32 14.67
N ARG A 51 -1.13 22.92 15.84
CA ARG A 51 -1.78 21.61 16.06
C ARG A 51 -2.89 21.32 15.07
N ASP A 52 -3.78 22.27 14.80
CA ASP A 52 -4.91 22.08 13.89
C ASP A 52 -4.44 21.81 12.45
N GLU A 53 -3.39 22.50 12.00
CA GLU A 53 -2.77 22.26 10.70
C GLU A 53 -2.06 20.90 10.65
N ALA A 54 -1.37 20.54 11.72
CA ALA A 54 -0.72 19.23 11.84
C ALA A 54 -1.75 18.09 11.79
N VAL A 55 -2.85 18.22 12.51
CA VAL A 55 -3.96 17.25 12.51
C VAL A 55 -4.57 17.13 11.10
N LYS A 56 -4.79 18.24 10.44
CA LYS A 56 -5.33 18.26 9.08
C LYS A 56 -4.40 17.54 8.11
N SER A 57 -3.11 17.82 8.17
CA SER A 57 -2.10 17.16 7.34
C SER A 57 -1.96 15.67 7.64
N ALA A 58 -1.94 15.31 8.92
CA ALA A 58 -1.87 13.93 9.38
C ALA A 58 -3.10 13.12 8.91
N LYS A 59 -4.28 13.71 9.06
CA LYS A 59 -5.54 13.08 8.60
C LYS A 59 -5.54 12.87 7.09
N ALA A 60 -5.14 13.88 6.31
CA ALA A 60 -5.08 13.77 4.87
C ALA A 60 -4.11 12.68 4.40
N ALA A 61 -2.93 12.59 5.04
CA ALA A 61 -1.95 11.56 4.74
C ALA A 61 -2.46 10.16 5.09
N LEU A 62 -3.10 10.00 6.24
CA LEU A 62 -3.67 8.72 6.66
C LEU A 62 -4.85 8.29 5.78
N ASP A 63 -5.72 9.22 5.41
CA ASP A 63 -6.86 8.95 4.52
C ASP A 63 -6.37 8.53 3.11
N ASP A 64 -5.33 9.15 2.59
CA ASP A 64 -4.74 8.78 1.31
C ASP A 64 -4.12 7.37 1.34
N LEU A 65 -3.38 7.06 2.39
CA LEU A 65 -2.80 5.72 2.58
C LEU A 65 -3.90 4.66 2.79
N ASP A 66 -4.94 4.98 3.54
CA ASP A 66 -6.09 4.10 3.74
C ASP A 66 -6.82 3.79 2.41
N ALA A 67 -7.02 4.79 1.56
CA ALA A 67 -7.59 4.59 0.23
C ALA A 67 -6.73 3.65 -0.63
N LYS A 68 -5.41 3.74 -0.54
CA LYS A 68 -4.49 2.86 -1.26
C LYS A 68 -4.49 1.44 -0.70
N ILE A 69 -4.60 1.28 0.61
CA ILE A 69 -4.76 -0.03 1.27
C ILE A 69 -6.06 -0.69 0.81
N ASN A 70 -7.16 0.04 0.76
CA ASN A 70 -8.44 -0.48 0.29
C ASN A 70 -8.38 -0.89 -1.19
N ARG A 71 -7.66 -0.15 -2.00
CA ARG A 71 -7.44 -0.50 -3.41
C ARG A 71 -6.61 -1.77 -3.55
N LEU A 72 -5.55 -1.92 -2.76
CA LEU A 72 -4.77 -3.15 -2.72
C LEU A 72 -5.63 -4.36 -2.30
N ALA A 73 -6.49 -4.19 -1.31
CA ALA A 73 -7.44 -5.24 -0.89
C ALA A 73 -8.36 -5.65 -2.03
N ALA A 74 -8.90 -4.70 -2.78
CA ALA A 74 -9.75 -4.97 -3.93
C ALA A 74 -8.98 -5.70 -5.07
N ASP A 75 -7.73 -5.32 -5.31
CA ASP A 75 -6.88 -5.98 -6.30
C ASP A 75 -6.57 -7.43 -5.91
N ILE A 76 -6.31 -7.69 -4.63
CA ILE A 76 -6.12 -9.04 -4.09
C ILE A 76 -7.39 -9.87 -4.26
N ASP A 77 -8.55 -9.32 -3.90
CA ASP A 77 -9.84 -9.99 -4.04
C ASP A 77 -10.14 -10.34 -5.50
N ALA A 78 -9.84 -9.46 -6.43
CA ALA A 78 -10.03 -9.69 -7.87
C ALA A 78 -9.14 -10.82 -8.41
N GLN A 79 -8.01 -11.09 -7.77
CA GLN A 79 -7.06 -12.13 -8.18
C GLN A 79 -7.12 -13.38 -7.29
N TRP A 80 -8.02 -13.41 -6.32
CA TRP A 80 -8.04 -14.43 -5.28
C TRP A 80 -8.02 -15.86 -5.81
N ASP A 81 -8.81 -16.14 -6.84
CA ASP A 81 -8.90 -17.48 -7.44
C ASP A 81 -7.62 -17.91 -8.16
N LYS A 82 -6.77 -16.96 -8.54
CA LYS A 82 -5.48 -17.20 -9.18
C LYS A 82 -4.35 -17.43 -8.20
N LEU A 83 -4.56 -17.10 -6.92
CA LEU A 83 -3.57 -17.27 -5.88
C LEU A 83 -3.56 -18.71 -5.38
N ASP A 84 -2.36 -19.29 -5.18
CA ASP A 84 -2.20 -20.56 -4.50
C ASP A 84 -2.43 -20.41 -2.96
N ALA A 85 -2.44 -21.52 -2.25
CA ALA A 85 -2.69 -21.51 -0.81
C ALA A 85 -1.65 -20.68 -0.02
N SER A 86 -0.39 -20.71 -0.43
CA SER A 86 0.69 -19.93 0.20
C SER A 86 0.50 -18.44 -0.03
N ALA A 87 0.19 -18.02 -1.26
CA ALA A 87 -0.06 -16.63 -1.60
C ALA A 87 -1.32 -16.09 -0.91
N ARG A 88 -2.38 -16.87 -0.81
CA ARG A 88 -3.59 -16.50 -0.05
C ARG A 88 -3.31 -16.29 1.44
N LYS A 89 -2.49 -17.14 2.03
CA LYS A 89 -2.07 -16.98 3.43
C LYS A 89 -1.30 -15.69 3.63
N LYS A 90 -0.33 -15.40 2.77
CA LYS A 90 0.45 -14.15 2.81
C LYS A 90 -0.43 -12.92 2.61
N ALA A 91 -1.37 -12.96 1.68
CA ALA A 91 -2.33 -11.89 1.46
C ALA A 91 -3.16 -11.60 2.71
N TYR A 92 -3.68 -12.64 3.32
CA TYR A 92 -4.46 -12.54 4.56
C TYR A 92 -3.65 -11.91 5.70
N GLU A 93 -2.44 -12.41 5.93
CA GLU A 93 -1.55 -11.92 6.99
C GLU A 93 -1.12 -10.47 6.74
N SER A 94 -0.82 -10.10 5.49
CA SER A 94 -0.46 -8.74 5.12
C SER A 94 -1.62 -7.76 5.33
N MET A 95 -2.82 -8.12 4.91
CA MET A 95 -4.00 -7.27 5.09
C MET A 95 -4.39 -7.12 6.55
N ASP A 96 -4.28 -8.18 7.34
CA ASP A 96 -4.54 -8.13 8.78
C ASP A 96 -3.54 -7.22 9.50
N ARG A 97 -2.27 -7.29 9.13
CA ARG A 97 -1.22 -6.39 9.64
C ARG A 97 -1.52 -4.94 9.29
N LEU A 98 -1.84 -4.64 8.03
CA LEU A 98 -2.17 -3.30 7.58
C LEU A 98 -3.36 -2.70 8.33
N ARG A 99 -4.39 -3.49 8.61
CA ARG A 99 -5.55 -3.04 9.40
C ARG A 99 -5.16 -2.68 10.83
N ARG A 100 -4.33 -3.50 11.48
CA ARG A 100 -3.85 -3.21 12.85
C ARG A 100 -3.01 -1.94 12.88
N GLU A 101 -2.05 -1.82 11.98
CA GLU A 101 -1.16 -0.66 11.92
C GLU A 101 -1.91 0.64 11.56
N ARG A 102 -2.93 0.52 10.70
CA ARG A 102 -3.84 1.64 10.40
C ARG A 102 -4.61 2.08 11.64
N ASN A 103 -5.12 1.16 12.42
CA ASN A 103 -5.83 1.47 13.65
C ASN A 103 -4.89 2.14 14.67
N ASP A 104 -3.66 1.69 14.78
CA ASP A 104 -2.65 2.32 15.63
C ASP A 104 -2.37 3.77 15.19
N ALA A 105 -2.20 4.01 13.90
CA ALA A 105 -2.02 5.35 13.37
C ALA A 105 -3.25 6.24 13.60
N ALA A 106 -4.46 5.70 13.49
CA ALA A 106 -5.70 6.42 13.77
C ALA A 106 -5.82 6.79 15.26
N GLU A 107 -5.37 5.93 16.17
CA GLU A 107 -5.32 6.25 17.61
C GLU A 107 -4.34 7.39 17.90
N TRP A 108 -3.17 7.39 17.29
CA TRP A 108 -2.22 8.49 17.40
C TRP A 108 -2.75 9.79 16.78
N LEU A 109 -3.51 9.72 15.69
CA LEU A 109 -4.19 10.89 15.15
C LEU A 109 -5.19 11.48 16.15
N GLY A 110 -5.96 10.64 16.81
CA GLY A 110 -6.83 11.07 17.90
C GLY A 110 -6.07 11.73 19.05
N ALA A 111 -4.93 11.17 19.43
CA ALA A 111 -4.04 11.74 20.44
C ALA A 111 -3.48 13.11 20.01
N LEU A 112 -3.15 13.30 18.72
CA LEU A 112 -2.73 14.61 18.19
C LEU A 112 -3.79 15.69 18.39
N LYS A 113 -5.06 15.37 18.13
CA LYS A 113 -6.19 16.31 18.27
C LYS A 113 -6.34 16.84 19.71
N HIS A 114 -6.03 16.02 20.68
CA HIS A 114 -6.23 16.30 22.10
C HIS A 114 -4.94 16.50 22.89
N SER A 115 -3.80 16.61 22.18
CA SER A 115 -2.50 16.75 22.80
C SER A 115 -2.37 18.06 23.56
N SER A 116 -1.86 17.98 24.80
CA SER A 116 -1.37 19.10 25.55
C SER A 116 -0.03 19.61 24.99
N LYS A 117 0.37 20.82 25.39
CA LYS A 117 1.66 21.39 25.02
C LYS A 117 2.83 20.50 25.47
N GLU A 118 2.72 19.95 26.68
CA GLU A 118 3.75 19.08 27.27
C GLU A 118 3.87 17.73 26.54
N ALA A 119 2.74 17.18 26.09
CA ALA A 119 2.70 15.89 25.40
C ALA A 119 2.96 16.00 23.88
N TRP A 120 2.97 17.19 23.32
CA TRP A 120 2.98 17.41 21.87
C TRP A 120 4.13 16.72 21.15
N GLY A 121 5.36 16.82 21.69
CA GLY A 121 6.54 16.17 21.09
C GLY A 121 6.42 14.66 21.03
N ASP A 122 5.97 14.04 22.12
CA ASP A 122 5.81 12.58 22.20
C ASP A 122 4.69 12.08 21.28
N VAL A 123 3.59 12.81 21.22
CA VAL A 123 2.44 12.44 20.37
C VAL A 123 2.76 12.60 18.89
N LYS A 124 3.45 13.66 18.50
CA LYS A 124 3.95 13.81 17.12
C LYS A 124 4.86 12.65 16.71
N ASN A 125 5.80 12.33 17.56
CA ASN A 125 6.74 11.23 17.30
C ASN A 125 6.00 9.88 17.23
N GLY A 126 5.03 9.65 18.10
CA GLY A 126 4.20 8.45 18.09
C GLY A 126 3.41 8.31 16.79
N PHE A 127 2.75 9.36 16.36
CA PHE A 127 2.03 9.36 15.08
C PHE A 127 2.98 9.14 13.90
N SER A 128 4.08 9.89 13.82
CA SER A 128 5.06 9.76 12.74
C SER A 128 5.61 8.35 12.62
N LYS A 129 5.99 7.75 13.74
CA LYS A 129 6.50 6.38 13.78
C LYS A 129 5.45 5.35 13.35
N SER A 130 4.24 5.49 13.84
CA SER A 130 3.12 4.59 13.50
C SER A 130 2.74 4.72 12.02
N TYR A 131 2.70 5.93 11.49
CA TYR A 131 2.47 6.19 10.08
C TYR A 131 3.56 5.59 9.19
N ASP A 132 4.83 5.78 9.53
CA ASP A 132 5.97 5.22 8.79
C ASP A 132 5.94 3.69 8.80
N THR A 133 5.56 3.08 9.92
CA THR A 133 5.37 1.62 10.01
C THR A 133 4.28 1.14 9.05
N LEU A 134 3.14 1.81 9.05
CA LEU A 134 2.03 1.50 8.15
C LEU A 134 2.43 1.66 6.67
N ALA A 135 3.07 2.76 6.33
CA ALA A 135 3.55 3.03 4.98
C ALA A 135 4.56 2.00 4.49
N SER A 136 5.47 1.59 5.35
CA SER A 136 6.47 0.55 5.06
C SER A 136 5.82 -0.82 4.84
N SER A 137 4.86 -1.20 5.67
CA SER A 137 4.09 -2.44 5.51
C SER A 137 3.26 -2.44 4.23
N PHE A 138 2.68 -1.30 3.88
CA PHE A 138 1.95 -1.13 2.61
C PHE A 138 2.88 -1.31 1.41
N ALA A 139 4.05 -0.69 1.41
CA ALA A 139 5.02 -0.82 0.34
C ALA A 139 5.45 -2.27 0.12
N LYS A 140 5.69 -3.01 1.21
CA LYS A 140 6.01 -4.44 1.14
C LYS A 140 4.87 -5.27 0.57
N ALA A 141 3.65 -5.05 1.05
CA ALA A 141 2.47 -5.76 0.56
C ALA A 141 2.23 -5.49 -0.94
N LYS A 142 2.43 -4.25 -1.38
CA LYS A 142 2.29 -3.89 -2.80
C LYS A 142 3.33 -4.56 -3.70
N GLU A 143 4.53 -4.83 -3.20
CA GLU A 143 5.55 -5.59 -3.93
C GLU A 143 5.19 -7.07 -4.07
N GLU A 144 4.44 -7.64 -3.13
CA GLU A 144 4.05 -9.05 -3.10
C GLU A 144 2.82 -9.34 -3.98
N PHE A 145 2.01 -8.34 -4.24
CA PHE A 145 0.74 -8.43 -4.95
C PHE A 145 0.60 -7.32 -5.99
#